data_339de392c6ac5fec24125616d379efcd
#
_entry.id   339de392c6ac5fec24125616d379efcd
#
_cell.length_a   1.000
_cell.length_b   1.000
_cell.length_c   1.000
_cell.angle_alpha   90.00
_cell.angle_beta   90.00
_cell.angle_gamma   90.00
#
_symmetry.space_group_name_H-M   'P 1'
#
loop_
_entity.id
_entity.type
_entity.pdbx_description
1 polymer ?
#
loop_
_entity_poly.entity_id
_entity_poly.type
_entity_poly.pdbx_seq_one_letter_code
_entity_poly.pdbx_strand_id
1 'polypeptide(L)'
;AVGKDPTSATQRDWLFAILYAVRDRIMDGWRDSLNAASEHDAKRVYYLSAEFLTGRVLTNALMAVGIYDDTRTACTQLGADFDALLDLEADPGLGNGGLGRLAACFLDSIATLGLPGMGYGIRYDYGMFAQRIVDGRQVEEPDGWLINGNPWEFMRPELSYSVRFGGRLTSEGGRVRWVDTDDVVATAYDNAVPGYQLTSVATLRLWSARATSAINLAAFNKGDYIGAVEAKNQSENVSRVLYPDDSTEHGRELRLRQEFFFVSASLQDLLRRFLRDHGSLDILADKVAIHLNDTHPALAVP
;
A
#
# COMPACT_ATOMS: atom_id res chain seq x y z
N ALA A 1 24.70 -4.81 2.31
CA ALA A 1 23.28 -4.64 2.70
C ALA A 1 22.60 -6.00 3.00
N VAL A 2 22.89 -7.05 2.22
CA VAL A 2 22.24 -8.36 2.34
C VAL A 2 23.02 -9.40 3.15
N GLY A 3 24.17 -9.03 3.75
CA GLY A 3 24.96 -9.91 4.62
C GLY A 3 25.66 -11.08 3.93
N LYS A 4 25.88 -11.00 2.62
CA LYS A 4 26.58 -12.01 1.82
C LYS A 4 27.75 -11.38 1.06
N ASP A 5 28.81 -12.20 0.81
CA ASP A 5 29.90 -11.82 -0.07
C ASP A 5 29.51 -12.02 -1.56
N PRO A 6 30.21 -11.36 -2.51
CA PRO A 6 29.87 -11.46 -3.93
C PRO A 6 29.88 -12.89 -4.51
N THR A 7 30.68 -13.80 -3.95
CA THR A 7 30.82 -15.17 -4.47
C THR A 7 29.68 -16.09 -4.03
N SER A 8 29.05 -15.80 -2.91
CA SER A 8 27.92 -16.55 -2.35
C SER A 8 26.56 -15.90 -2.63
N ALA A 9 26.54 -14.66 -3.15
CA ALA A 9 25.33 -13.91 -3.43
C ALA A 9 24.58 -14.48 -4.65
N THR A 10 23.28 -14.71 -4.47
CA THR A 10 22.38 -15.06 -5.57
C THR A 10 21.98 -13.81 -6.37
N GLN A 11 21.40 -13.98 -7.55
CA GLN A 11 20.86 -12.84 -8.32
C GLN A 11 19.86 -12.03 -7.51
N ARG A 12 19.03 -12.66 -6.68
CA ARG A 12 18.12 -11.96 -5.80
C ARG A 12 18.86 -11.14 -4.73
N ASP A 13 19.93 -11.63 -4.16
CA ASP A 13 20.73 -10.87 -3.19
C ASP A 13 21.33 -9.62 -3.85
N TRP A 14 21.76 -9.73 -5.11
CA TRP A 14 22.23 -8.59 -5.91
C TRP A 14 21.10 -7.58 -6.17
N LEU A 15 19.92 -8.04 -6.61
CA LEU A 15 18.76 -7.19 -6.77
C LEU A 15 18.42 -6.44 -5.47
N PHE A 16 18.30 -7.14 -4.35
CA PHE A 16 17.99 -6.52 -3.07
C PHE A 16 19.05 -5.52 -2.60
N ALA A 17 20.33 -5.79 -2.87
CA ALA A 17 21.39 -4.83 -2.57
C ALA A 17 21.24 -3.53 -3.35
N ILE A 18 20.86 -3.60 -4.65
CA ILE A 18 20.58 -2.44 -5.48
C ILE A 18 19.34 -1.71 -4.96
N LEU A 19 18.24 -2.44 -4.70
CA LEU A 19 16.99 -1.87 -4.19
C LEU A 19 17.21 -1.08 -2.90
N TYR A 20 17.93 -1.64 -1.93
CA TYR A 20 18.27 -0.93 -0.69
C TYR A 20 19.16 0.30 -0.93
N ALA A 21 20.14 0.20 -1.81
CA ALA A 21 21.04 1.32 -2.11
C ALA A 21 20.32 2.50 -2.78
N VAL A 22 19.36 2.22 -3.67
CA VAL A 22 18.51 3.22 -4.32
C VAL A 22 17.54 3.81 -3.32
N ARG A 23 16.85 2.96 -2.55
CA ARG A 23 15.91 3.38 -1.52
C ARG A 23 16.57 4.34 -0.53
N ASP A 24 17.75 4.02 -0.03
CA ASP A 24 18.46 4.88 0.92
C ASP A 24 18.72 6.28 0.36
N ARG A 25 18.99 6.42 -0.95
CA ARG A 25 19.16 7.73 -1.61
C ARG A 25 17.85 8.52 -1.75
N ILE A 26 16.73 7.83 -1.86
CA ILE A 26 15.40 8.47 -1.94
C ILE A 26 14.97 9.02 -0.56
N MET A 27 15.44 8.41 0.53
CA MET A 27 14.98 8.74 1.89
C MET A 27 15.17 10.20 2.29
N ASP A 28 16.29 10.80 1.93
CA ASP A 28 16.56 12.21 2.26
C ASP A 28 15.57 13.13 1.53
N GLY A 29 15.39 12.95 0.22
CA GLY A 29 14.39 13.69 -0.56
C GLY A 29 12.96 13.49 -0.07
N TRP A 30 12.62 12.27 0.41
CA TRP A 30 11.31 11.98 0.98
C TRP A 30 11.07 12.76 2.27
N ARG A 31 12.04 12.73 3.19
CA ARG A 31 11.97 13.50 4.43
C ARG A 31 11.85 15.01 4.16
N ASP A 32 12.67 15.51 3.25
CA ASP A 32 12.70 16.93 2.91
C ASP A 32 11.37 17.39 2.28
N SER A 33 10.78 16.57 1.40
CA SER A 33 9.45 16.83 0.83
C SER A 33 8.34 16.89 1.88
N LEU A 34 8.37 15.98 2.87
CA LEU A 34 7.41 15.96 3.97
C LEU A 34 7.57 17.16 4.89
N ASN A 35 8.80 17.56 5.19
CA ASN A 35 9.12 18.72 6.03
C ASN A 35 8.69 20.02 5.35
N ALA A 36 9.04 20.23 4.08
CA ALA A 36 8.67 21.40 3.31
C ALA A 36 7.15 21.58 3.25
N ALA A 37 6.38 20.52 3.04
CA ALA A 37 4.92 20.57 3.04
C ALA A 37 4.32 21.00 4.40
N SER A 38 4.99 20.63 5.51
CA SER A 38 4.57 21.04 6.85
C SER A 38 5.01 22.45 7.20
N GLU A 39 6.25 22.84 6.88
CA GLU A 39 6.79 24.18 7.15
C GLU A 39 6.04 25.29 6.43
N HIS A 40 5.59 25.00 5.19
CA HIS A 40 4.83 25.98 4.39
C HIS A 40 3.32 25.91 4.66
N ASP A 41 2.86 25.06 5.56
CA ASP A 41 1.43 24.82 5.81
C ASP A 41 0.63 24.66 4.50
N ALA A 42 1.21 23.90 3.57
CA ALA A 42 0.73 23.80 2.20
C ALA A 42 -0.58 23.01 2.12
N LYS A 43 -1.48 23.43 1.19
CA LYS A 43 -2.66 22.61 0.86
C LYS A 43 -2.21 21.28 0.29
N ARG A 44 -2.75 20.18 0.84
CA ARG A 44 -2.37 18.80 0.46
C ARG A 44 -3.45 18.13 -0.36
N VAL A 45 -3.02 17.41 -1.38
CA VAL A 45 -3.89 16.55 -2.19
C VAL A 45 -3.78 15.12 -1.68
N TYR A 46 -4.92 14.52 -1.38
CA TYR A 46 -5.03 13.11 -1.00
C TYR A 46 -5.75 12.36 -2.12
N TYR A 47 -5.02 11.47 -2.76
CA TYR A 47 -5.51 10.69 -3.89
C TYR A 47 -5.90 9.29 -3.42
N LEU A 48 -7.20 9.02 -3.33
CA LEU A 48 -7.76 7.75 -2.86
C LEU A 48 -8.10 6.87 -4.06
N SER A 49 -7.49 5.70 -4.14
CA SER A 49 -7.78 4.71 -5.17
C SER A 49 -7.70 3.29 -4.63
N ALA A 50 -8.66 2.46 -4.99
CA ALA A 50 -8.61 1.03 -4.71
C ALA A 50 -7.48 0.32 -5.49
N GLU A 51 -6.95 0.96 -6.55
CA GLU A 51 -5.90 0.45 -7.41
C GLU A 51 -4.74 1.43 -7.54
N PHE A 52 -3.51 0.92 -7.47
CA PHE A 52 -2.28 1.62 -7.86
C PHE A 52 -1.40 0.68 -8.69
N LEU A 53 -1.51 0.75 -10.01
CA LEU A 53 -0.72 -0.06 -10.92
C LEU A 53 0.62 0.63 -11.22
N THR A 54 1.54 0.53 -10.28
CA THR A 54 2.86 1.18 -10.36
C THR A 54 3.79 0.50 -11.35
N GLY A 55 3.63 -0.80 -11.53
CA GLY A 55 4.61 -1.62 -12.24
C GLY A 55 5.90 -1.82 -11.43
N ARG A 56 6.94 -2.34 -12.07
CA ARG A 56 8.29 -2.40 -11.52
C ARG A 56 8.84 -0.99 -11.38
N VAL A 57 9.38 -0.66 -10.22
CA VAL A 57 9.77 0.73 -9.88
C VAL A 57 11.26 0.98 -9.93
N LEU A 58 12.12 -0.06 -9.95
CA LEU A 58 13.57 0.07 -9.84
C LEU A 58 14.16 0.93 -10.95
N THR A 59 13.78 0.70 -12.21
CA THR A 59 14.30 1.49 -13.34
C THR A 59 13.96 2.97 -13.20
N ASN A 60 12.70 3.28 -12.88
CA ASN A 60 12.26 4.66 -12.65
C ASN A 60 13.00 5.30 -11.46
N ALA A 61 13.16 4.57 -10.36
CA ALA A 61 13.88 5.04 -9.18
C ALA A 61 15.36 5.32 -9.46
N LEU A 62 16.05 4.44 -10.21
CA LEU A 62 17.45 4.64 -10.63
C LEU A 62 17.59 5.89 -11.51
N MET A 63 16.67 6.11 -12.44
CA MET A 63 16.65 7.30 -13.30
C MET A 63 16.36 8.57 -12.50
N ALA A 64 15.39 8.53 -11.58
CA ALA A 64 15.03 9.65 -10.74
C ALA A 64 16.21 10.12 -9.85
N VAL A 65 16.98 9.17 -9.31
CA VAL A 65 18.16 9.44 -8.49
C VAL A 65 19.40 9.76 -9.35
N GLY A 66 19.36 9.51 -10.67
CA GLY A 66 20.45 9.80 -11.60
C GLY A 66 21.63 8.84 -11.54
N ILE A 67 21.42 7.57 -11.11
CA ILE A 67 22.49 6.56 -10.97
C ILE A 67 22.27 5.32 -11.83
N TYR A 68 21.41 5.40 -12.84
CA TYR A 68 21.08 4.23 -13.68
C TYR A 68 22.34 3.68 -14.40
N ASP A 69 23.11 4.53 -15.09
CA ASP A 69 24.30 4.12 -15.84
C ASP A 69 25.43 3.70 -14.91
N ASP A 70 25.60 4.39 -13.78
CA ASP A 70 26.58 4.02 -12.75
C ASP A 70 26.31 2.65 -12.18
N THR A 71 25.02 2.35 -11.90
CA THR A 71 24.60 1.05 -11.39
C THR A 71 24.83 -0.06 -12.42
N ARG A 72 24.50 0.17 -13.70
CA ARG A 72 24.79 -0.75 -14.80
C ARG A 72 26.30 -1.05 -14.91
N THR A 73 27.10 0.01 -14.85
CA THR A 73 28.57 -0.10 -14.90
C THR A 73 29.12 -0.91 -13.72
N ALA A 74 28.64 -0.61 -12.51
CA ALA A 74 29.05 -1.34 -11.30
C ALA A 74 28.67 -2.82 -11.37
N CYS A 75 27.46 -3.16 -11.83
CA CYS A 75 27.04 -4.54 -12.04
C CYS A 75 27.97 -5.27 -13.01
N THR A 76 28.28 -4.66 -14.16
CA THR A 76 29.21 -5.23 -15.17
C THR A 76 30.60 -5.48 -14.57
N GLN A 77 31.15 -4.54 -13.82
CA GLN A 77 32.45 -4.69 -13.15
C GLN A 77 32.48 -5.81 -12.11
N LEU A 78 31.35 -6.07 -11.48
CA LEU A 78 31.18 -7.12 -10.47
C LEU A 78 30.73 -8.47 -11.07
N GLY A 79 30.56 -8.54 -12.41
CA GLY A 79 30.17 -9.76 -13.09
C GLY A 79 28.67 -10.13 -12.97
N ALA A 80 27.83 -9.13 -12.60
CA ALA A 80 26.38 -9.31 -12.51
C ALA A 80 25.70 -8.82 -13.79
N ASP A 81 24.70 -9.56 -14.28
CA ASP A 81 23.88 -9.18 -15.43
C ASP A 81 22.77 -8.22 -14.96
N PHE A 82 22.97 -6.93 -15.24
CA PHE A 82 22.05 -5.89 -14.80
C PHE A 82 20.64 -6.01 -15.37
N ASP A 83 20.51 -6.38 -16.65
CA ASP A 83 19.20 -6.50 -17.29
C ASP A 83 18.44 -7.72 -16.73
N ALA A 84 19.12 -8.82 -16.49
CA ALA A 84 18.55 -9.97 -15.81
C ALA A 84 18.11 -9.65 -14.36
N LEU A 85 18.85 -8.76 -13.66
CA LEU A 85 18.46 -8.32 -12.33
C LEU A 85 17.19 -7.46 -12.35
N LEU A 86 17.04 -6.55 -13.33
CA LEU A 86 15.82 -5.75 -13.49
C LEU A 86 14.58 -6.63 -13.73
N ASP A 87 14.75 -7.74 -14.48
CA ASP A 87 13.67 -8.68 -14.78
C ASP A 87 13.22 -9.51 -13.55
N LEU A 88 14.06 -9.62 -12.54
CA LEU A 88 13.72 -10.30 -11.29
C LEU A 88 12.89 -9.46 -10.31
N GLU A 89 12.76 -8.15 -10.53
CA GLU A 89 11.92 -7.31 -9.68
C GLU A 89 10.47 -7.76 -9.76
N ALA A 90 9.86 -7.99 -8.60
CA ALA A 90 8.44 -8.31 -8.54
C ALA A 90 7.60 -7.12 -9.03
N ASP A 91 6.62 -7.39 -9.88
CA ASP A 91 5.61 -6.40 -10.27
C ASP A 91 4.43 -6.48 -9.30
N PRO A 92 4.21 -5.46 -8.44
CA PRO A 92 3.07 -5.47 -7.56
C PRO A 92 1.79 -5.25 -8.37
N GLY A 93 1.03 -6.31 -8.62
CA GLY A 93 -0.22 -6.26 -9.37
C GLY A 93 -1.37 -5.62 -8.58
N LEU A 94 -1.17 -4.40 -8.08
CA LEU A 94 -2.15 -3.65 -7.25
C LEU A 94 -3.12 -2.84 -8.11
N GLY A 95 -3.35 -3.23 -9.33
CA GLY A 95 -4.29 -2.63 -10.26
C GLY A 95 -4.56 -3.54 -11.46
N ASN A 96 -5.66 -3.29 -12.18
CA ASN A 96 -6.07 -4.09 -13.32
C ASN A 96 -5.77 -3.39 -14.67
N GLY A 97 -5.98 -2.07 -14.74
CA GLY A 97 -5.91 -1.37 -16.03
C GLY A 97 -5.77 0.14 -15.88
N GLY A 98 -6.53 0.87 -16.71
CA GLY A 98 -6.44 2.33 -16.82
C GLY A 98 -6.65 3.10 -15.53
N LEU A 99 -7.57 2.68 -14.67
CA LEU A 99 -7.85 3.29 -13.38
C LEU A 99 -6.60 3.27 -12.48
N GLY A 100 -6.02 2.08 -12.28
CA GLY A 100 -4.84 1.90 -11.43
C GLY A 100 -3.59 2.56 -12.02
N ARG A 101 -3.43 2.52 -13.36
CA ARG A 101 -2.31 3.20 -14.01
C ARG A 101 -2.44 4.71 -13.95
N LEU A 102 -3.65 5.26 -14.08
CA LEU A 102 -3.91 6.69 -13.91
C LEU A 102 -3.52 7.16 -12.51
N ALA A 103 -3.89 6.42 -11.47
CA ALA A 103 -3.52 6.71 -10.08
C ALA A 103 -1.99 6.76 -9.90
N ALA A 104 -1.27 5.77 -10.44
CA ALA A 104 0.19 5.72 -10.39
C ALA A 104 0.82 6.91 -11.13
N CYS A 105 0.36 7.23 -12.36
CA CYS A 105 0.86 8.36 -13.14
C CYS A 105 0.58 9.72 -12.49
N PHE A 106 -0.57 9.89 -11.84
CA PHE A 106 -0.85 11.13 -11.10
C PHE A 106 0.08 11.30 -9.90
N LEU A 107 0.40 10.21 -9.21
CA LEU A 107 1.31 10.28 -8.08
C LEU A 107 2.74 10.64 -8.52
N ASP A 108 3.21 10.07 -9.63
CA ASP A 108 4.49 10.44 -10.28
C ASP A 108 4.49 11.92 -10.70
N SER A 109 3.38 12.41 -11.27
CA SER A 109 3.24 13.80 -11.71
C SER A 109 3.21 14.76 -10.51
N ILE A 110 2.49 14.42 -9.45
CA ILE A 110 2.45 15.18 -8.19
C ILE A 110 3.87 15.32 -7.62
N ALA A 111 4.63 14.22 -7.56
CA ALA A 111 6.01 14.25 -7.10
C ALA A 111 6.91 15.07 -8.03
N THR A 112 6.78 14.92 -9.36
CA THR A 112 7.60 15.66 -10.34
C THR A 112 7.35 17.17 -10.30
N LEU A 113 6.11 17.58 -10.04
CA LEU A 113 5.73 18.99 -9.92
C LEU A 113 6.00 19.60 -8.53
N GLY A 114 6.51 18.81 -7.58
CA GLY A 114 6.76 19.27 -6.22
C GLY A 114 5.49 19.61 -5.44
N LEU A 115 4.36 19.03 -5.81
CA LEU A 115 3.08 19.28 -5.14
C LEU A 115 2.95 18.42 -3.87
N PRO A 116 2.45 18.97 -2.76
CA PRO A 116 2.19 18.21 -1.54
C PRO A 116 1.06 17.21 -1.75
N GLY A 117 1.38 15.97 -2.07
CA GLY A 117 0.41 14.93 -2.37
C GLY A 117 0.71 13.61 -1.71
N MET A 118 -0.36 12.84 -1.47
CA MET A 118 -0.29 11.52 -0.87
C MET A 118 -1.34 10.60 -1.50
N GLY A 119 -0.91 9.40 -1.91
CA GLY A 119 -1.81 8.35 -2.34
C GLY A 119 -2.22 7.46 -1.16
N TYR A 120 -3.49 7.03 -1.15
CA TYR A 120 -4.01 6.01 -0.26
C TYR A 120 -4.63 4.87 -1.07
N GLY A 121 -4.31 3.64 -0.69
CA GLY A 121 -4.84 2.44 -1.32
C GLY A 121 -4.88 1.24 -0.38
N ILE A 122 -5.12 0.06 -0.93
CA ILE A 122 -5.08 -1.21 -0.23
C ILE A 122 -3.82 -1.97 -0.62
N ARG A 123 -3.14 -2.54 0.38
CA ARG A 123 -2.03 -3.46 0.20
C ARG A 123 -2.59 -4.88 0.06
N TYR A 124 -2.93 -5.26 -1.16
CA TYR A 124 -3.43 -6.61 -1.40
C TYR A 124 -2.32 -7.65 -1.24
N ASP A 125 -2.59 -8.73 -0.53
CA ASP A 125 -1.60 -9.79 -0.30
C ASP A 125 -1.21 -10.50 -1.61
N TYR A 126 -2.17 -10.67 -2.52
CA TYR A 126 -1.96 -11.34 -3.81
C TYR A 126 -2.16 -10.42 -5.02
N GLY A 127 -2.61 -9.19 -4.84
CA GLY A 127 -2.88 -8.25 -5.93
C GLY A 127 -3.92 -8.78 -6.90
N MET A 128 -3.66 -8.59 -8.19
CA MET A 128 -4.33 -9.30 -9.28
C MET A 128 -3.77 -10.72 -9.39
N PHE A 129 -4.41 -11.56 -10.17
CA PHE A 129 -3.94 -12.92 -10.44
C PHE A 129 -2.76 -12.95 -11.41
N ALA A 130 -1.87 -13.93 -11.24
CA ALA A 130 -0.89 -14.30 -12.22
C ALA A 130 -1.55 -15.14 -13.34
N GLN A 131 -1.24 -14.85 -14.60
CA GLN A 131 -1.80 -15.57 -15.75
C GLN A 131 -0.83 -16.64 -16.23
N ARG A 132 -1.33 -17.87 -16.41
CA ARG A 132 -0.59 -18.97 -17.00
C ARG A 132 -1.35 -19.57 -18.18
N ILE A 133 -0.61 -20.14 -19.11
CA ILE A 133 -1.19 -20.94 -20.19
C ILE A 133 -0.99 -22.42 -19.87
N VAL A 134 -2.10 -23.11 -19.63
CA VAL A 134 -2.12 -24.55 -19.37
C VAL A 134 -3.01 -25.21 -20.42
N ASP A 135 -2.50 -26.17 -21.18
CA ASP A 135 -3.19 -26.86 -22.27
C ASP A 135 -3.85 -25.89 -23.28
N GLY A 136 -3.15 -24.80 -23.61
CA GLY A 136 -3.62 -23.78 -24.55
C GLY A 136 -4.73 -22.87 -24.02
N ARG A 137 -5.03 -22.90 -22.72
CA ARG A 137 -6.02 -22.05 -22.05
C ARG A 137 -5.35 -21.19 -20.99
N GLN A 138 -5.83 -19.96 -20.86
CA GLN A 138 -5.44 -19.09 -19.77
C GLN A 138 -6.02 -19.61 -18.44
N VAL A 139 -5.15 -19.72 -17.45
CA VAL A 139 -5.49 -20.08 -16.06
C VAL A 139 -4.99 -18.97 -15.13
N GLU A 140 -5.81 -18.59 -14.17
CA GLU A 140 -5.51 -17.59 -13.17
C GLU A 140 -4.99 -18.26 -11.89
N GLU A 141 -3.85 -17.78 -11.37
CA GLU A 141 -3.25 -18.24 -10.14
C GLU A 141 -2.98 -17.05 -9.20
N PRO A 142 -2.96 -17.25 -7.88
CA PRO A 142 -2.57 -16.17 -6.96
C PRO A 142 -1.18 -15.63 -7.29
N ASP A 143 -1.06 -14.30 -7.36
CA ASP A 143 0.23 -13.63 -7.54
C ASP A 143 0.91 -13.39 -6.20
N GLY A 144 1.92 -14.20 -5.89
CA GLY A 144 2.68 -14.12 -4.65
C GLY A 144 3.78 -13.05 -4.66
N TRP A 145 3.50 -11.83 -5.09
CA TRP A 145 4.49 -10.74 -5.21
C TRP A 145 5.24 -10.42 -3.90
N LEU A 146 4.66 -10.75 -2.74
CA LEU A 146 5.24 -10.54 -1.40
C LEU A 146 6.04 -11.73 -0.86
N ILE A 147 6.09 -12.86 -1.55
CA ILE A 147 6.74 -14.10 -1.05
C ILE A 147 8.21 -13.86 -0.63
N ASN A 148 8.89 -12.96 -1.33
CA ASN A 148 10.30 -12.67 -1.08
C ASN A 148 10.50 -11.36 -0.29
N GLY A 149 9.43 -10.78 0.25
CA GLY A 149 9.41 -9.44 0.83
C GLY A 149 9.41 -8.34 -0.24
N ASN A 150 9.11 -7.12 0.19
CA ASN A 150 9.11 -5.94 -0.66
C ASN A 150 10.06 -4.87 -0.06
N PRO A 151 11.26 -4.67 -0.63
CA PRO A 151 12.21 -3.68 -0.12
C PRO A 151 11.74 -2.22 -0.23
N TRP A 152 10.74 -1.94 -1.07
CA TRP A 152 10.25 -0.58 -1.29
C TRP A 152 9.34 -0.06 -0.18
N GLU A 153 8.72 -0.95 0.58
CA GLU A 153 7.75 -0.57 1.60
C GLU A 153 8.33 -0.45 3.00
N PHE A 154 7.73 0.45 3.78
CA PHE A 154 7.98 0.64 5.21
C PHE A 154 6.71 0.39 5.98
N MET A 155 6.65 -0.70 6.73
CA MET A 155 5.57 -0.92 7.68
C MET A 155 5.59 0.16 8.76
N ARG A 156 4.42 0.73 9.07
CA ARG A 156 4.22 1.76 10.08
C ARG A 156 3.25 1.25 11.16
N PRO A 157 3.69 0.41 12.08
CA PRO A 157 2.81 -0.15 13.11
C PRO A 157 2.22 0.91 14.03
N GLU A 158 2.89 2.04 14.19
CA GLU A 158 2.41 3.22 14.91
C GLU A 158 1.23 3.93 14.22
N LEU A 159 1.00 3.63 12.95
CA LEU A 159 -0.11 4.13 12.15
C LEU A 159 -1.09 2.98 11.88
N SER A 160 -1.79 2.61 12.94
CA SER A 160 -2.83 1.58 12.88
C SER A 160 -4.15 2.14 13.37
N TYR A 161 -5.23 1.83 12.63
CA TYR A 161 -6.58 2.33 12.91
C TYR A 161 -7.56 1.18 12.98
N SER A 162 -8.49 1.20 13.95
CA SER A 162 -9.59 0.25 13.99
C SER A 162 -10.69 0.70 13.03
N VAL A 163 -11.09 -0.21 12.14
CA VAL A 163 -12.24 -0.05 11.26
C VAL A 163 -13.31 -1.02 11.72
N ARG A 164 -14.50 -0.50 12.04
CA ARG A 164 -15.60 -1.25 12.64
C ARG A 164 -16.61 -1.66 11.60
N PHE A 165 -17.08 -2.88 11.69
CA PHE A 165 -18.13 -3.43 10.84
C PHE A 165 -19.29 -3.98 11.68
N GLY A 166 -20.49 -4.03 11.10
CA GLY A 166 -21.66 -4.60 11.76
C GLY A 166 -22.02 -3.90 13.06
N GLY A 167 -22.41 -4.70 14.06
CA GLY A 167 -22.75 -4.19 15.39
C GLY A 167 -24.10 -3.50 15.46
N ARG A 168 -24.32 -2.78 16.55
CA ARG A 168 -25.57 -2.05 16.81
C ARG A 168 -25.33 -0.74 17.55
N LEU A 169 -26.22 0.21 17.36
CA LEU A 169 -26.19 1.46 18.10
C LEU A 169 -26.98 1.30 19.42
N THR A 170 -26.38 1.75 20.51
CA THR A 170 -27.00 1.86 21.82
C THR A 170 -27.00 3.30 22.28
N SER A 171 -28.04 3.68 23.06
CA SER A 171 -28.09 5.00 23.68
C SER A 171 -27.96 4.85 25.20
N GLU A 172 -26.95 5.46 25.77
CA GLU A 172 -26.70 5.44 27.21
C GLU A 172 -26.38 6.86 27.68
N GLY A 173 -27.20 7.40 28.59
CA GLY A 173 -27.00 8.76 29.11
C GLY A 173 -27.04 9.86 28.04
N GLY A 174 -27.85 9.69 26.96
CA GLY A 174 -27.96 10.64 25.84
C GLY A 174 -26.81 10.59 24.85
N ARG A 175 -25.86 9.67 25.02
CA ARG A 175 -24.76 9.42 24.07
C ARG A 175 -25.04 8.16 23.27
N VAL A 176 -24.88 8.25 21.94
CA VAL A 176 -24.93 7.09 21.05
C VAL A 176 -23.58 6.39 21.07
N ARG A 177 -23.61 5.07 21.28
CA ARG A 177 -22.43 4.21 21.21
C ARG A 177 -22.66 3.14 20.14
N TRP A 178 -21.63 2.85 19.37
CA TRP A 178 -21.58 1.75 18.42
C TRP A 178 -20.88 0.56 19.10
N VAL A 179 -21.62 -0.51 19.34
CA VAL A 179 -21.19 -1.68 20.15
C VAL A 179 -21.37 -2.97 19.36
N ASP A 180 -20.74 -4.04 19.85
CA ASP A 180 -20.79 -5.38 19.28
C ASP A 180 -20.31 -5.41 17.82
N THR A 181 -19.29 -4.62 17.52
CA THR A 181 -18.68 -4.49 16.19
C THR A 181 -17.66 -5.60 15.93
N ASP A 182 -17.52 -5.96 14.66
CA ASP A 182 -16.41 -6.76 14.13
C ASP A 182 -15.30 -5.79 13.71
N ASP A 183 -14.22 -5.73 14.49
CA ASP A 183 -13.18 -4.74 14.33
C ASP A 183 -12.00 -5.31 13.50
N VAL A 184 -11.64 -4.62 12.44
CA VAL A 184 -10.46 -4.91 11.61
C VAL A 184 -9.43 -3.80 11.78
N VAL A 185 -8.17 -4.16 12.04
CA VAL A 185 -7.08 -3.18 12.18
C VAL A 185 -6.47 -2.90 10.81
N ALA A 186 -6.50 -1.65 10.39
CA ALA A 186 -5.78 -1.15 9.23
C ALA A 186 -4.37 -0.73 9.64
N THR A 187 -3.35 -1.43 9.14
CA THR A 187 -1.93 -1.08 9.38
C THR A 187 -1.33 -0.47 8.12
N ALA A 188 -0.64 0.66 8.27
CA ALA A 188 -0.05 1.38 7.15
C ALA A 188 1.26 0.77 6.66
N TYR A 189 1.43 0.76 5.33
CA TYR A 189 2.68 0.50 4.62
C TYR A 189 2.96 1.66 3.68
N ASP A 190 4.06 2.37 3.91
CA ASP A 190 4.43 3.55 3.12
C ASP A 190 5.45 3.18 2.05
N ASN A 191 5.20 3.66 0.83
CA ASN A 191 6.09 3.55 -0.32
C ASN A 191 6.47 4.95 -0.79
N ALA A 192 7.77 5.18 -1.03
CA ALA A 192 8.26 6.44 -1.59
C ALA A 192 8.06 6.44 -3.10
N VAL A 193 7.49 7.51 -3.64
CA VAL A 193 7.30 7.71 -5.09
C VAL A 193 8.12 8.93 -5.51
N PRO A 194 9.34 8.71 -6.06
CA PRO A 194 10.23 9.80 -6.46
C PRO A 194 9.73 10.45 -7.76
N GLY A 195 9.70 11.77 -7.79
CA GLY A 195 9.49 12.57 -8.99
C GLY A 195 10.72 12.57 -9.91
N TYR A 196 10.54 13.07 -11.12
CA TYR A 196 11.63 13.20 -12.10
C TYR A 196 12.81 13.98 -11.52
N GLN A 197 14.03 13.45 -11.67
CA GLN A 197 15.28 14.02 -11.12
C GLN A 197 15.21 14.30 -9.60
N LEU A 198 14.42 13.50 -8.88
CA LEU A 198 14.21 13.62 -7.44
C LEU A 198 13.76 15.03 -6.99
N THR A 199 12.97 15.72 -7.82
CA THR A 199 12.43 17.06 -7.52
C THR A 199 11.69 17.08 -6.20
N SER A 200 10.85 16.10 -5.97
CA SER A 200 10.27 15.76 -4.66
C SER A 200 9.91 14.28 -4.59
N VAL A 201 9.45 13.84 -3.44
CA VAL A 201 9.02 12.45 -3.23
C VAL A 201 7.64 12.45 -2.59
N ALA A 202 6.66 11.88 -3.31
CA ALA A 202 5.33 11.64 -2.77
C ALA A 202 5.29 10.36 -1.94
N THR A 203 4.24 10.20 -1.13
CA THR A 203 3.99 9.00 -0.35
C THR A 203 2.81 8.24 -0.91
N LEU A 204 2.98 6.94 -1.18
CA LEU A 204 1.88 6.01 -1.39
C LEU A 204 1.71 5.17 -0.12
N ARG A 205 0.61 5.39 0.61
CA ARG A 205 0.24 4.61 1.79
C ARG A 205 -0.78 3.55 1.43
N LEU A 206 -0.41 2.30 1.68
CA LEU A 206 -1.26 1.15 1.45
C LEU A 206 -1.68 0.54 2.78
N TRP A 207 -2.97 0.24 2.93
CA TRP A 207 -3.55 -0.34 4.13
C TRP A 207 -3.60 -1.86 4.03
N SER A 208 -3.04 -2.55 5.02
CA SER A 208 -3.17 -4.00 5.20
C SER A 208 -4.14 -4.28 6.34
N ALA A 209 -5.12 -5.14 6.09
CA ALA A 209 -6.08 -5.57 7.09
C ALA A 209 -5.46 -6.61 8.03
N ARG A 210 -5.64 -6.41 9.32
CA ARG A 210 -5.16 -7.31 10.39
C ARG A 210 -6.27 -7.59 11.37
N ALA A 211 -6.26 -8.79 11.93
CA ALA A 211 -7.14 -9.11 13.04
C ALA A 211 -6.68 -8.41 14.32
N THR A 212 -7.62 -8.11 15.22
CA THR A 212 -7.32 -7.61 16.57
C THR A 212 -6.61 -8.64 17.43
N SER A 213 -6.80 -9.94 17.13
CA SER A 213 -6.11 -11.07 17.77
C SER A 213 -5.59 -12.03 16.70
N ALA A 214 -4.32 -12.40 16.80
CA ALA A 214 -3.67 -13.29 15.84
C ALA A 214 -4.16 -14.75 15.95
N ILE A 215 -4.60 -15.18 17.13
CA ILE A 215 -5.00 -16.56 17.40
C ILE A 215 -5.93 -16.64 18.62
N ASN A 216 -6.93 -17.49 18.54
CA ASN A 216 -7.69 -17.93 19.70
C ASN A 216 -6.95 -19.10 20.39
N LEU A 217 -6.14 -18.76 21.40
CA LEU A 217 -5.30 -19.73 22.09
C LEU A 217 -6.13 -20.82 22.80
N ALA A 218 -7.33 -20.50 23.28
CA ALA A 218 -8.21 -21.46 23.94
C ALA A 218 -8.73 -22.54 22.97
N ALA A 219 -9.09 -22.16 21.75
CA ALA A 219 -9.44 -23.09 20.68
C ALA A 219 -8.24 -23.94 20.26
N PHE A 220 -7.08 -23.31 20.06
CA PHE A 220 -5.83 -23.98 19.68
C PHE A 220 -5.45 -25.07 20.69
N ASN A 221 -5.49 -24.77 22.00
CA ASN A 221 -5.16 -25.71 23.08
C ASN A 221 -6.14 -26.89 23.18
N LYS A 222 -7.35 -26.76 22.63
CA LYS A 222 -8.34 -27.83 22.53
C LYS A 222 -8.20 -28.69 21.27
N GLY A 223 -7.20 -28.40 20.40
CA GLY A 223 -6.97 -29.09 19.14
C GLY A 223 -7.81 -28.57 17.97
N ASP A 224 -8.59 -27.50 18.16
CA ASP A 224 -9.33 -26.83 17.09
C ASP A 224 -8.42 -25.77 16.42
N TYR A 225 -7.52 -26.23 15.57
CA TYR A 225 -6.54 -25.37 14.89
C TYR A 225 -7.17 -24.49 13.82
N ILE A 226 -8.28 -24.91 13.20
CA ILE A 226 -9.00 -24.15 12.17
C ILE A 226 -9.78 -23.02 12.85
N GLY A 227 -10.61 -23.32 13.84
CA GLY A 227 -11.33 -22.31 14.59
C GLY A 227 -10.45 -21.32 15.33
N ALA A 228 -9.22 -21.76 15.70
CA ALA A 228 -8.25 -20.90 16.35
C ALA A 228 -7.80 -19.70 15.47
N VAL A 229 -7.86 -19.82 14.15
CA VAL A 229 -7.42 -18.77 13.18
C VAL A 229 -8.57 -18.22 12.31
N GLU A 230 -9.80 -18.65 12.54
CA GLU A 230 -10.95 -18.27 11.71
C GLU A 230 -11.19 -16.75 11.71
N ALA A 231 -11.29 -16.14 12.88
CA ALA A 231 -11.48 -14.68 13.01
C ALA A 231 -10.33 -13.88 12.37
N LYS A 232 -9.09 -14.39 12.48
CA LYS A 232 -7.94 -13.82 11.79
C LYS A 232 -8.13 -13.86 10.29
N ASN A 233 -8.49 -14.99 9.72
CA ASN A 233 -8.69 -15.15 8.29
C ASN A 233 -9.83 -14.26 7.76
N GLN A 234 -10.94 -14.15 8.49
CA GLN A 234 -12.06 -13.28 8.12
C GLN A 234 -11.63 -11.81 8.05
N SER A 235 -10.89 -11.32 9.05
CA SER A 235 -10.42 -9.94 9.06
C SER A 235 -9.42 -9.67 7.92
N GLU A 236 -8.45 -10.57 7.70
CA GLU A 236 -7.41 -10.41 6.69
C GLU A 236 -7.92 -10.57 5.25
N ASN A 237 -9.06 -11.23 5.03
CA ASN A 237 -9.69 -11.33 3.71
C ASN A 237 -9.99 -9.95 3.09
N VAL A 238 -10.19 -8.92 3.90
CA VAL A 238 -10.47 -7.56 3.43
C VAL A 238 -9.35 -7.01 2.54
N SER A 239 -8.08 -7.35 2.81
CA SER A 239 -6.95 -6.92 1.96
C SER A 239 -6.28 -8.06 1.19
N ARG A 240 -6.97 -9.19 0.99
CA ARG A 240 -6.31 -10.38 0.41
C ARG A 240 -6.17 -10.31 -1.09
N VAL A 241 -7.25 -10.03 -1.80
CA VAL A 241 -7.30 -10.05 -3.28
C VAL A 241 -8.02 -8.82 -3.80
N LEU A 242 -7.49 -8.22 -4.87
CA LEU A 242 -8.16 -7.17 -5.62
C LEU A 242 -9.31 -7.81 -6.44
N TYR A 243 -10.49 -7.20 -6.41
CA TYR A 243 -11.70 -7.64 -7.12
C TYR A 243 -12.10 -9.09 -6.86
N PRO A 244 -12.53 -9.42 -5.62
CA PRO A 244 -13.20 -10.69 -5.38
C PRO A 244 -14.44 -10.83 -6.29
N ASP A 245 -14.76 -12.06 -6.67
CA ASP A 245 -15.95 -12.35 -7.48
C ASP A 245 -17.22 -11.83 -6.78
N ASP A 246 -17.92 -10.89 -7.40
CA ASP A 246 -19.12 -10.24 -6.88
C ASP A 246 -20.43 -10.81 -7.47
N SER A 247 -20.36 -11.96 -8.14
CA SER A 247 -21.55 -12.70 -8.58
C SER A 247 -22.39 -13.21 -7.40
N THR A 248 -21.75 -13.43 -6.25
CA THR A 248 -22.38 -13.88 -5.02
C THR A 248 -22.64 -12.71 -4.05
N GLU A 249 -23.57 -12.91 -3.10
CA GLU A 249 -23.85 -11.93 -2.04
C GLU A 249 -22.61 -11.68 -1.16
N HIS A 250 -21.91 -12.73 -0.76
CA HIS A 250 -20.68 -12.63 0.04
C HIS A 250 -19.57 -11.88 -0.70
N GLY A 251 -19.44 -12.08 -2.01
CA GLY A 251 -18.45 -11.35 -2.81
C GLY A 251 -18.76 -9.84 -2.90
N ARG A 252 -20.04 -9.49 -3.07
CA ARG A 252 -20.48 -8.08 -3.05
C ARG A 252 -20.26 -7.43 -1.69
N GLU A 253 -20.57 -8.16 -0.60
CA GLU A 253 -20.30 -7.70 0.76
C GLU A 253 -18.79 -7.46 0.97
N LEU A 254 -17.94 -8.41 0.54
CA LEU A 254 -16.48 -8.28 0.69
C LEU A 254 -15.95 -7.05 -0.05
N ARG A 255 -16.43 -6.78 -1.28
CA ARG A 255 -16.05 -5.56 -2.02
C ARG A 255 -16.44 -4.29 -1.27
N LEU A 256 -17.66 -4.22 -0.75
CA LEU A 256 -18.09 -3.08 0.05
C LEU A 256 -17.26 -2.94 1.34
N ARG A 257 -16.91 -4.05 2.00
CA ARG A 257 -16.03 -4.04 3.18
C ARG A 257 -14.63 -3.55 2.84
N GLN A 258 -14.06 -3.92 1.69
CA GLN A 258 -12.76 -3.43 1.22
C GLN A 258 -12.77 -1.91 1.04
N GLU A 259 -13.77 -1.36 0.38
CA GLU A 259 -13.87 0.07 0.12
C GLU A 259 -14.13 0.86 1.41
N PHE A 260 -15.02 0.40 2.26
CA PHE A 260 -15.26 1.02 3.57
C PHE A 260 -14.01 0.98 4.46
N PHE A 261 -13.32 -0.15 4.52
CA PHE A 261 -12.07 -0.31 5.26
C PHE A 261 -11.03 0.72 4.82
N PHE A 262 -10.79 0.81 3.54
CA PHE A 262 -9.82 1.68 2.93
C PHE A 262 -10.12 3.16 3.17
N VAL A 263 -11.35 3.59 2.91
CA VAL A 263 -11.77 5.00 3.10
C VAL A 263 -11.75 5.37 4.57
N SER A 264 -12.28 4.51 5.45
CA SER A 264 -12.31 4.77 6.89
C SER A 264 -10.89 4.93 7.46
N ALA A 265 -9.96 4.03 7.13
CA ALA A 265 -8.57 4.13 7.58
C ALA A 265 -7.89 5.41 7.06
N SER A 266 -8.10 5.73 5.78
CA SER A 266 -7.52 6.92 5.13
C SER A 266 -8.04 8.23 5.75
N LEU A 267 -9.34 8.33 6.01
CA LEU A 267 -9.92 9.51 6.66
C LEU A 267 -9.48 9.64 8.11
N GLN A 268 -9.39 8.55 8.87
CA GLN A 268 -8.88 8.59 10.23
C GLN A 268 -7.44 9.11 10.27
N ASP A 269 -6.57 8.65 9.35
CA ASP A 269 -5.19 9.13 9.25
C ASP A 269 -5.11 10.61 8.84
N LEU A 270 -5.87 11.01 7.82
CA LEU A 270 -5.94 12.38 7.35
C LEU A 270 -6.39 13.33 8.46
N LEU A 271 -7.51 13.03 9.10
CA LEU A 271 -8.09 13.87 10.15
C LEU A 271 -7.18 13.93 11.38
N ARG A 272 -6.56 12.81 11.78
CA ARG A 272 -5.60 12.80 12.88
C ARG A 272 -4.40 13.71 12.62
N ARG A 273 -3.82 13.65 11.41
CA ARG A 273 -2.72 14.55 11.02
C ARG A 273 -3.18 15.99 11.03
N PHE A 274 -4.32 16.27 10.41
CA PHE A 274 -4.85 17.62 10.29
C PHE A 274 -5.12 18.24 11.67
N LEU A 275 -5.78 17.52 12.57
CA LEU A 275 -6.05 17.99 13.93
C LEU A 275 -4.79 18.18 14.77
N ARG A 276 -3.75 17.35 14.58
CA ARG A 276 -2.46 17.54 15.24
C ARG A 276 -1.80 18.85 14.80
N ASP A 277 -1.89 19.17 13.50
CA ASP A 277 -1.18 20.32 12.91
C ASP A 277 -1.98 21.63 13.10
N HIS A 278 -3.32 21.58 13.12
CA HIS A 278 -4.20 22.78 13.14
C HIS A 278 -5.12 22.90 14.37
N GLY A 279 -5.29 21.84 15.16
CA GLY A 279 -6.10 21.86 16.37
C GLY A 279 -7.63 21.84 16.19
N SER A 280 -8.14 22.27 15.01
CA SER A 280 -9.57 22.25 14.68
C SER A 280 -9.78 21.88 13.20
N LEU A 281 -11.03 21.60 12.80
CA LEU A 281 -11.39 21.30 11.40
C LEU A 281 -11.88 22.52 10.61
N ASP A 282 -11.86 23.72 11.19
CA ASP A 282 -12.48 24.91 10.60
C ASP A 282 -11.91 25.29 9.23
N ILE A 283 -10.61 25.06 9.03
CA ILE A 283 -9.90 25.34 7.78
C ILE A 283 -9.62 24.10 6.93
N LEU A 284 -10.26 22.96 7.22
CA LEU A 284 -10.01 21.70 6.51
C LEU A 284 -10.17 21.86 4.99
N ALA A 285 -11.23 22.50 4.54
CA ALA A 285 -11.52 22.70 3.11
C ALA A 285 -10.46 23.56 2.39
N ASP A 286 -9.84 24.50 3.12
CA ASP A 286 -8.81 25.37 2.56
C ASP A 286 -7.48 24.62 2.39
N LYS A 287 -7.20 23.65 3.25
CA LYS A 287 -5.90 22.96 3.34
C LYS A 287 -5.90 21.54 2.78
N VAL A 288 -7.06 20.96 2.50
CA VAL A 288 -7.20 19.58 2.06
C VAL A 288 -8.02 19.53 0.77
N ALA A 289 -7.53 18.74 -0.19
CA ALA A 289 -8.26 18.30 -1.37
C ALA A 289 -8.23 16.78 -1.41
N ILE A 290 -9.40 16.15 -1.47
CA ILE A 290 -9.54 14.69 -1.58
C ILE A 290 -10.04 14.37 -2.99
N HIS A 291 -9.30 13.52 -3.70
CA HIS A 291 -9.69 12.96 -4.98
C HIS A 291 -10.04 11.49 -4.80
N LEU A 292 -11.25 11.12 -5.24
CA LEU A 292 -11.71 9.73 -5.26
C LEU A 292 -11.57 9.20 -6.68
N ASN A 293 -10.74 8.16 -6.86
CA ASN A 293 -10.48 7.54 -8.14
C ASN A 293 -11.08 6.13 -8.14
N ASP A 294 -12.33 6.03 -8.51
CA ASP A 294 -13.06 4.78 -8.63
C ASP A 294 -14.11 4.87 -9.74
N THR A 295 -14.37 3.74 -10.41
CA THR A 295 -15.47 3.59 -11.36
C THR A 295 -16.76 3.14 -10.71
N HIS A 296 -16.72 2.73 -9.43
CA HIS A 296 -17.86 2.26 -8.65
C HIS A 296 -18.25 3.28 -7.59
N PRO A 297 -19.55 3.61 -7.40
CA PRO A 297 -20.00 4.61 -6.44
C PRO A 297 -19.74 4.24 -4.98
N ALA A 298 -19.42 3.00 -4.67
CA ALA A 298 -19.21 2.52 -3.31
C ALA A 298 -18.06 3.23 -2.59
N LEU A 299 -17.02 3.67 -3.29
CA LEU A 299 -15.93 4.45 -2.69
C LEU A 299 -16.41 5.80 -2.17
N ALA A 300 -17.33 6.44 -2.88
CA ALA A 300 -17.88 7.74 -2.51
C ALA A 300 -18.96 7.65 -1.40
N VAL A 301 -19.62 6.51 -1.27
CA VAL A 301 -20.67 6.29 -0.25
C VAL A 301 -20.10 6.31 1.17
N PRO A 302 -19.01 5.59 1.51
CA PRO A 302 -18.42 5.65 2.85
C PRO A 302 -17.81 7.00 3.17
#